data_4dda7af7480a46c65b3b18f1ee2aa166
#
_entry.id   4dda7af7480a46c65b3b18f1ee2aa166
#
_cell.length_a   1.000
_cell.length_b   1.000
_cell.length_c   1.000
_cell.angle_alpha   90.00
_cell.angle_beta   90.00
_cell.angle_gamma   90.00
#
_symmetry.space_group_name_H-M   'P 1'
#
loop_
_entity.id
_entity.type
_entity.pdbx_description
1 polymer ?
#
loop_
_entity_poly.entity_id
_entity_poly.type
_entity_poly.pdbx_seq_one_letter_code
_entity_poly.pdbx_strand_id
1 'polypeptide(L)'
;MERGAGMIQHFSSDGVRLAFIDVAPEGPDRGEPILLIHGFASNHRINWVNPRWVETLSKAGRRVVAFDNRGHGDSEKLYEPEDYHSAVMARDAANLLGHLAIGRADVMGYSMGARIASFLALAEPERVRTLTLGGLGAHLVEGVGLPLGIAAAMEAASLDDLADPMQRMFRAFADQTKSDRAALAACIRGSRQTLSEAEVARIACPTLVAVGTRDEVAGDPHRLAAMFAHGEALDIPGRDHNLAVGDKVYKAGVLAFLAKAGGAATAPS
;
A
#
# COMPACT_ATOMS: atom_id res chain seq x y z
N MET A 1 13.65 -13.97 19.67
CA MET A 1 14.15 -13.56 18.35
C MET A 1 13.04 -13.86 17.35
N GLU A 2 12.36 -12.81 16.83
CA GLU A 2 11.34 -12.95 15.81
C GLU A 2 11.99 -13.43 14.50
N ARG A 3 11.90 -14.72 14.23
CA ARG A 3 12.25 -15.28 12.92
C ARG A 3 11.16 -14.84 11.94
N GLY A 4 11.52 -14.02 10.96
CA GLY A 4 10.60 -13.63 9.87
C GLY A 4 10.41 -12.13 9.64
N ALA A 5 10.79 -11.26 10.55
CA ALA A 5 10.89 -9.82 10.29
C ALA A 5 12.31 -9.53 9.81
N GLY A 6 12.49 -9.14 8.56
CA GLY A 6 13.79 -8.72 8.03
C GLY A 6 14.41 -7.60 8.87
N MET A 7 15.74 -7.49 8.84
CA MET A 7 16.44 -6.38 9.48
C MET A 7 16.06 -5.07 8.79
N ILE A 8 15.78 -4.02 9.58
CA ILE A 8 15.52 -2.68 9.04
C ILE A 8 16.80 -2.16 8.39
N GLN A 9 16.67 -1.76 7.14
CA GLN A 9 17.69 -1.13 6.31
C GLN A 9 17.22 0.26 5.89
N HIS A 10 18.12 1.08 5.36
CA HIS A 10 17.78 2.41 4.87
C HIS A 10 18.40 2.66 3.50
N PHE A 11 17.71 3.44 2.69
CA PHE A 11 18.23 3.96 1.43
C PHE A 11 17.84 5.43 1.28
N SER A 12 18.46 6.13 0.34
CA SER A 12 18.10 7.51 0.00
C SER A 12 17.26 7.55 -1.27
N SER A 13 16.09 8.17 -1.20
CA SER A 13 15.24 8.48 -2.34
C SER A 13 15.17 10.00 -2.51
N ASP A 14 15.82 10.53 -3.54
CA ASP A 14 15.89 11.97 -3.83
C ASP A 14 16.29 12.81 -2.60
N GLY A 15 17.24 12.31 -1.80
CA GLY A 15 17.73 12.97 -0.59
C GLY A 15 16.97 12.63 0.69
N VAL A 16 15.81 11.98 0.62
CA VAL A 16 15.00 11.55 1.77
C VAL A 16 15.43 10.16 2.21
N ARG A 17 15.72 9.96 3.50
CA ARG A 17 16.10 8.66 4.07
C ARG A 17 14.87 7.83 4.38
N LEU A 18 14.72 6.70 3.69
CA LEU A 18 13.59 5.79 3.85
C LEU A 18 14.05 4.44 4.42
N ALA A 19 13.22 3.87 5.32
CA ALA A 19 13.44 2.58 5.95
C ALA A 19 12.73 1.47 5.19
N PHE A 20 13.36 0.29 5.08
CA PHE A 20 12.75 -0.88 4.46
C PHE A 20 13.24 -2.19 5.09
N ILE A 21 12.51 -3.26 4.83
CA ILE A 21 12.92 -4.65 5.05
C ILE A 21 12.96 -5.37 3.71
N ASP A 22 13.90 -6.31 3.60
CA ASP A 22 14.08 -7.18 2.44
C ASP A 22 14.22 -8.62 2.95
N VAL A 23 13.24 -9.45 2.65
CA VAL A 23 13.10 -10.81 3.20
C VAL A 23 13.18 -11.81 2.06
N ALA A 24 14.16 -12.71 2.15
CA ALA A 24 14.34 -13.80 1.20
C ALA A 24 13.15 -14.78 1.24
N PRO A 25 12.88 -15.51 0.14
CA PRO A 25 11.87 -16.57 0.13
C PRO A 25 12.27 -17.72 1.11
N GLU A 26 11.29 -18.24 1.85
CA GLU A 26 11.46 -19.43 2.69
C GLU A 26 11.17 -20.73 1.92
N GLY A 27 10.38 -20.67 0.85
CA GLY A 27 10.06 -21.78 -0.04
C GLY A 27 10.95 -21.79 -1.29
N PRO A 28 10.64 -22.65 -2.27
CA PRO A 28 11.30 -22.61 -3.59
C PRO A 28 11.14 -21.21 -4.19
N ASP A 29 12.29 -20.58 -4.51
CA ASP A 29 12.30 -19.24 -5.08
C ASP A 29 11.59 -19.24 -6.44
N ARG A 30 10.57 -18.39 -6.58
CA ARG A 30 9.81 -18.23 -7.82
C ARG A 30 10.42 -17.16 -8.74
N GLY A 31 11.51 -16.50 -8.32
CA GLY A 31 12.17 -15.44 -9.07
C GLY A 31 11.38 -14.13 -9.20
N GLU A 32 10.27 -13.99 -8.47
CA GLU A 32 9.34 -12.87 -8.59
C GLU A 32 9.22 -12.13 -7.24
N PRO A 33 9.96 -11.03 -7.05
CA PRO A 33 9.85 -10.23 -5.84
C PRO A 33 8.50 -9.52 -5.75
N ILE A 34 8.05 -9.26 -4.52
CA ILE A 34 6.87 -8.45 -4.25
C ILE A 34 7.22 -7.25 -3.39
N LEU A 35 6.78 -6.06 -3.83
CA LEU A 35 6.89 -4.80 -3.10
C LEU A 35 5.58 -4.49 -2.39
N LEU A 36 5.65 -4.21 -1.09
CA LEU A 36 4.51 -3.92 -0.22
C LEU A 36 4.53 -2.45 0.24
N ILE A 37 3.44 -1.72 -0.03
CA ILE A 37 3.29 -0.29 0.26
C ILE A 37 2.14 -0.09 1.25
N HIS A 38 2.44 0.36 2.47
CA HIS A 38 1.46 0.50 3.55
C HIS A 38 0.55 1.73 3.43
N GLY A 39 -0.55 1.73 4.19
CA GLY A 39 -1.54 2.80 4.25
C GLY A 39 -1.16 3.97 5.16
N PHE A 40 -1.99 5.02 5.16
CA PHE A 40 -1.85 6.20 6.00
C PHE A 40 -1.77 5.84 7.49
N ALA A 41 -0.95 6.58 8.24
CA ALA A 41 -0.68 6.43 9.68
C ALA A 41 -0.15 5.05 10.11
N SER A 42 0.18 4.16 9.16
CA SER A 42 0.72 2.83 9.38
C SER A 42 2.25 2.78 9.12
N ASN A 43 2.82 1.59 9.01
CA ASN A 43 4.19 1.32 8.62
C ASN A 43 4.32 -0.14 8.16
N HIS A 44 5.52 -0.55 7.68
CA HIS A 44 5.76 -1.92 7.22
C HIS A 44 5.40 -2.96 8.27
N ARG A 45 5.68 -2.71 9.56
CA ARG A 45 5.42 -3.66 10.65
C ARG A 45 3.92 -3.85 10.87
N ILE A 46 3.18 -2.74 10.99
CA ILE A 46 1.74 -2.76 11.30
C ILE A 46 0.94 -3.31 10.13
N ASN A 47 1.27 -2.90 8.92
CA ASN A 47 0.48 -3.29 7.74
C ASN A 47 0.84 -4.69 7.22
N TRP A 48 2.11 -5.14 7.38
CA TRP A 48 2.61 -6.31 6.67
C TRP A 48 3.19 -7.40 7.56
N VAL A 49 3.98 -7.03 8.60
CA VAL A 49 4.60 -8.03 9.50
C VAL A 49 3.56 -8.57 10.50
N ASN A 50 2.88 -7.71 11.25
CA ASN A 50 1.92 -8.11 12.27
C ASN A 50 0.76 -8.94 11.71
N PRO A 51 0.14 -8.57 10.56
CA PRO A 51 -0.87 -9.40 9.92
C PRO A 51 -0.30 -10.65 9.23
N ARG A 52 1.02 -10.89 9.31
CA ARG A 52 1.73 -12.05 8.75
C ARG A 52 1.74 -12.12 7.22
N TRP A 53 1.68 -10.98 6.53
CA TRP A 53 1.83 -10.94 5.09
C TRP A 53 3.23 -11.32 4.62
N VAL A 54 4.27 -10.77 5.30
CA VAL A 54 5.67 -11.08 4.98
C VAL A 54 5.92 -12.59 5.07
N GLU A 55 5.49 -13.22 6.16
CA GLU A 55 5.60 -14.67 6.33
C GLU A 55 4.79 -15.45 5.29
N THR A 56 3.57 -15.01 4.99
CA THR A 56 2.69 -15.68 4.01
C THR A 56 3.30 -15.69 2.61
N LEU A 57 3.87 -14.57 2.19
CA LEU A 57 4.45 -14.40 0.86
C LEU A 57 5.84 -15.06 0.75
N SER A 58 6.68 -14.97 1.80
CA SER A 58 7.99 -15.64 1.79
C SER A 58 7.85 -17.17 1.76
N LYS A 59 6.88 -17.73 2.50
CA LYS A 59 6.54 -19.16 2.42
C LYS A 59 5.99 -19.57 1.06
N ALA A 60 5.36 -18.65 0.34
CA ALA A 60 4.91 -18.87 -1.03
C ALA A 60 6.06 -18.76 -2.07
N GLY A 61 7.32 -18.63 -1.61
CA GLY A 61 8.50 -18.59 -2.46
C GLY A 61 8.81 -17.22 -3.06
N ARG A 62 8.40 -16.12 -2.41
CA ARG A 62 8.63 -14.77 -2.90
C ARG A 62 9.62 -14.00 -2.03
N ARG A 63 10.57 -13.29 -2.66
CA ARG A 63 11.31 -12.23 -2.01
C ARG A 63 10.35 -11.10 -1.68
N VAL A 64 10.28 -10.68 -0.41
CA VAL A 64 9.34 -9.66 0.07
C VAL A 64 10.09 -8.41 0.46
N VAL A 65 9.78 -7.31 -0.21
CA VAL A 65 10.29 -5.97 0.13
C VAL A 65 9.13 -5.14 0.67
N ALA A 66 9.30 -4.55 1.85
CA ALA A 66 8.32 -3.63 2.42
C ALA A 66 9.05 -2.41 2.99
N PHE A 67 8.55 -1.22 2.74
CA PHE A 67 9.19 0.01 3.21
C PHE A 67 8.21 0.90 3.97
N ASP A 68 8.75 1.80 4.76
CA ASP A 68 7.99 2.87 5.39
C ASP A 68 7.95 4.07 4.45
N ASN A 69 6.75 4.49 4.08
CA ASN A 69 6.56 5.71 3.29
C ASN A 69 7.20 6.91 4.02
N ARG A 70 7.63 7.93 3.27
CA ARG A 70 8.08 9.20 3.87
C ARG A 70 7.09 9.69 4.92
N GLY A 71 7.57 10.26 6.01
CA GLY A 71 6.74 10.71 7.14
C GLY A 71 6.24 9.61 8.08
N HIS A 72 6.44 8.31 7.75
CA HIS A 72 5.92 7.19 8.53
C HIS A 72 7.04 6.30 9.09
N GLY A 73 6.70 5.50 10.11
CA GLY A 73 7.57 4.48 10.68
C GLY A 73 8.98 4.97 10.98
N ASP A 74 9.98 4.25 10.50
CA ASP A 74 11.41 4.57 10.68
C ASP A 74 12.00 5.42 9.54
N SER A 75 11.16 5.86 8.57
CA SER A 75 11.52 6.81 7.52
C SER A 75 11.55 8.24 8.03
N GLU A 76 12.27 9.10 7.31
CA GLU A 76 12.41 10.53 7.60
C GLU A 76 11.05 11.24 7.66
N LYS A 77 10.92 12.17 8.60
CA LYS A 77 9.70 12.95 8.81
C LYS A 77 9.81 14.28 8.05
N LEU A 78 8.81 14.53 7.21
CA LEU A 78 8.70 15.75 6.41
C LEU A 78 7.41 16.46 6.81
N TYR A 79 7.39 17.79 6.69
CA TYR A 79 6.31 18.59 7.28
C TYR A 79 5.57 19.46 6.26
N GLU A 80 6.02 19.44 5.00
CA GLU A 80 5.37 20.18 3.92
C GLU A 80 4.44 19.25 3.14
N PRO A 81 3.17 19.63 2.87
CA PRO A 81 2.23 18.82 2.10
C PRO A 81 2.74 18.40 0.72
N GLU A 82 3.52 19.26 0.06
CA GLU A 82 4.08 19.04 -1.26
C GLU A 82 5.00 17.80 -1.32
N ASP A 83 5.63 17.46 -0.20
CA ASP A 83 6.48 16.25 -0.10
C ASP A 83 5.70 14.95 -0.22
N TYR A 84 4.38 14.99 -0.02
CA TYR A 84 3.51 13.82 0.04
C TYR A 84 2.65 13.61 -1.20
N HIS A 85 2.94 14.32 -2.30
CA HIS A 85 2.22 14.07 -3.55
C HIS A 85 2.34 12.60 -3.97
N SER A 86 1.23 11.96 -4.38
CA SER A 86 1.19 10.52 -4.66
C SER A 86 2.22 10.09 -5.71
N ALA A 87 2.52 10.93 -6.71
CA ALA A 87 3.57 10.65 -7.70
C ALA A 87 4.99 10.70 -7.10
N VAL A 88 5.22 11.56 -6.09
CA VAL A 88 6.51 11.63 -5.37
C VAL A 88 6.70 10.36 -4.55
N MET A 89 5.66 9.92 -3.83
CA MET A 89 5.71 8.69 -3.05
C MET A 89 5.82 7.44 -3.95
N ALA A 90 5.22 7.45 -5.14
CA ALA A 90 5.39 6.40 -6.15
C ALA A 90 6.85 6.32 -6.66
N ARG A 91 7.50 7.47 -6.82
CA ARG A 91 8.92 7.53 -7.18
C ARG A 91 9.83 6.96 -6.07
N ASP A 92 9.46 7.13 -4.79
CA ASP A 92 10.17 6.44 -3.70
C ASP A 92 10.15 4.92 -3.87
N ALA A 93 9.00 4.37 -4.21
CA ALA A 93 8.85 2.94 -4.48
C ALA A 93 9.69 2.48 -5.68
N ALA A 94 9.72 3.27 -6.77
CA ALA A 94 10.57 3.02 -7.94
C ALA A 94 12.06 3.09 -7.59
N ASN A 95 12.47 4.09 -6.81
CA ASN A 95 13.85 4.27 -6.36
C ASN A 95 14.30 3.11 -5.46
N LEU A 96 13.42 2.57 -4.61
CA LEU A 96 13.72 1.38 -3.81
C LEU A 96 13.95 0.14 -4.69
N LEU A 97 13.10 -0.09 -5.68
CA LEU A 97 13.31 -1.18 -6.64
C LEU A 97 14.66 -1.01 -7.38
N GLY A 98 15.01 0.20 -7.78
CA GLY A 98 16.32 0.53 -8.38
C GLY A 98 17.49 0.27 -7.41
N HIS A 99 17.38 0.72 -6.16
CA HIS A 99 18.38 0.50 -5.12
C HIS A 99 18.67 -1.00 -4.88
N LEU A 100 17.63 -1.84 -4.97
CA LEU A 100 17.72 -3.29 -4.78
C LEU A 100 18.04 -4.07 -6.08
N ALA A 101 18.30 -3.36 -7.19
CA ALA A 101 18.50 -3.94 -8.53
C ALA A 101 17.33 -4.85 -8.97
N ILE A 102 16.11 -4.53 -8.55
CA ILE A 102 14.89 -5.24 -8.95
C ILE A 102 14.34 -4.54 -10.19
N GLY A 103 14.47 -5.18 -11.35
CA GLY A 103 13.97 -4.65 -12.62
C GLY A 103 12.44 -4.63 -12.70
N ARG A 104 11.77 -5.65 -12.16
CA ARG A 104 10.32 -5.81 -12.18
C ARG A 104 9.83 -6.55 -10.94
N ALA A 105 8.68 -6.17 -10.40
CA ALA A 105 8.10 -6.78 -9.20
C ALA A 105 6.58 -6.88 -9.30
N ASP A 106 5.99 -7.76 -8.50
CA ASP A 106 4.60 -7.62 -8.08
C ASP A 106 4.50 -6.45 -7.11
N VAL A 107 3.48 -5.63 -7.23
CA VAL A 107 3.28 -4.49 -6.34
C VAL A 107 1.94 -4.62 -5.63
N MET A 108 1.97 -4.56 -4.31
CA MET A 108 0.78 -4.62 -3.47
C MET A 108 0.75 -3.42 -2.54
N GLY A 109 -0.30 -2.62 -2.64
CA GLY A 109 -0.53 -1.49 -1.76
C GLY A 109 -1.82 -1.63 -0.95
N TYR A 110 -1.89 -0.97 0.21
CA TYR A 110 -3.11 -0.90 1.02
C TYR A 110 -3.53 0.54 1.26
N SER A 111 -4.80 0.90 0.97
CA SER A 111 -5.37 2.24 1.19
C SER A 111 -4.55 3.33 0.48
N MET A 112 -3.92 4.25 1.20
CA MET A 112 -2.98 5.21 0.63
C MET A 112 -1.85 4.50 -0.17
N GLY A 113 -1.34 3.38 0.34
CA GLY A 113 -0.33 2.59 -0.38
C GLY A 113 -0.84 1.99 -1.70
N ALA A 114 -2.13 1.66 -1.80
CA ALA A 114 -2.75 1.22 -3.04
C ALA A 114 -2.82 2.38 -4.07
N ARG A 115 -3.11 3.60 -3.62
CA ARG A 115 -3.04 4.81 -4.46
C ARG A 115 -1.62 5.03 -4.97
N ILE A 116 -0.61 4.98 -4.10
CA ILE A 116 0.80 5.10 -4.47
C ILE A 116 1.19 4.03 -5.50
N ALA A 117 0.78 2.77 -5.28
CA ALA A 117 1.02 1.66 -6.20
C ALA A 117 0.39 1.89 -7.59
N SER A 118 -0.80 2.50 -7.65
CA SER A 118 -1.46 2.86 -8.91
C SER A 118 -0.68 3.94 -9.68
N PHE A 119 -0.16 4.95 -8.97
CA PHE A 119 0.70 5.98 -9.57
C PHE A 119 2.02 5.38 -10.08
N LEU A 120 2.62 4.42 -9.36
CA LEU A 120 3.80 3.69 -9.80
C LEU A 120 3.52 2.89 -11.08
N ALA A 121 2.42 2.12 -11.12
CA ALA A 121 2.05 1.32 -12.27
C ALA A 121 1.75 2.16 -13.52
N LEU A 122 1.22 3.37 -13.33
CA LEU A 122 0.98 4.32 -14.42
C LEU A 122 2.28 4.96 -14.94
N ALA A 123 3.20 5.32 -14.03
CA ALA A 123 4.44 6.03 -14.38
C ALA A 123 5.53 5.10 -14.93
N GLU A 124 5.64 3.88 -14.38
CA GLU A 124 6.68 2.90 -14.73
C GLU A 124 6.07 1.50 -14.98
N PRO A 125 5.24 1.35 -16.03
CA PRO A 125 4.47 0.13 -16.29
C PRO A 125 5.37 -1.10 -16.50
N GLU A 126 6.58 -0.95 -17.02
CA GLU A 126 7.55 -2.03 -17.23
C GLU A 126 8.07 -2.62 -15.90
N ARG A 127 8.02 -1.86 -14.80
CA ARG A 127 8.48 -2.29 -13.48
C ARG A 127 7.41 -3.03 -12.68
N VAL A 128 6.13 -2.92 -13.08
CA VAL A 128 5.03 -3.54 -12.35
C VAL A 128 4.53 -4.75 -13.12
N ARG A 129 4.73 -5.94 -12.57
CA ARG A 129 4.27 -7.21 -13.16
C ARG A 129 2.78 -7.44 -12.92
N THR A 130 2.36 -7.29 -11.66
CA THR A 130 0.96 -7.32 -11.23
C THR A 130 0.72 -6.21 -10.20
N LEU A 131 -0.51 -5.75 -10.10
CA LEU A 131 -0.94 -4.72 -9.16
C LEU A 131 -2.02 -5.28 -8.23
N THR A 132 -1.83 -5.17 -6.92
CA THR A 132 -2.86 -5.50 -5.93
C THR A 132 -3.21 -4.25 -5.14
N LEU A 133 -4.48 -3.83 -5.22
CA LEU A 133 -5.05 -2.67 -4.56
C LEU A 133 -5.96 -3.14 -3.41
N GLY A 134 -5.43 -3.14 -2.18
CA GLY A 134 -6.20 -3.46 -0.99
C GLY A 134 -6.79 -2.21 -0.33
N GLY A 135 -8.05 -2.26 0.11
CA GLY A 135 -8.70 -1.14 0.80
C GLY A 135 -8.80 0.15 -0.05
N LEU A 136 -8.84 0.02 -1.37
CA LEU A 136 -9.04 1.12 -2.31
C LEU A 136 -9.83 0.62 -3.51
N GLY A 137 -11.04 1.12 -3.66
CA GLY A 137 -11.94 0.91 -4.80
C GLY A 137 -12.10 2.19 -5.62
N ALA A 138 -13.33 2.54 -5.98
CA ALA A 138 -13.67 3.67 -6.86
C ALA A 138 -13.13 5.02 -6.35
N HIS A 139 -12.82 5.16 -5.07
CA HIS A 139 -12.18 6.37 -4.53
C HIS A 139 -10.74 6.62 -5.05
N LEU A 140 -10.16 5.75 -5.85
CA LEU A 140 -8.98 6.08 -6.65
C LEU A 140 -9.28 7.18 -7.68
N VAL A 141 -10.50 7.18 -8.23
CA VAL A 141 -10.97 8.09 -9.30
C VAL A 141 -11.90 9.16 -8.75
N GLU A 142 -12.85 8.80 -7.89
CA GLU A 142 -13.93 9.68 -7.41
C GLU A 142 -13.46 10.68 -6.33
N GLY A 143 -12.37 10.43 -5.67
CA GLY A 143 -11.85 11.28 -4.60
C GLY A 143 -11.03 10.51 -3.57
N VAL A 144 -10.79 11.11 -2.42
CA VAL A 144 -10.07 10.47 -1.31
C VAL A 144 -11.06 10.21 -0.19
N GLY A 145 -11.26 8.92 0.15
CA GLY A 145 -12.22 8.49 1.16
C GLY A 145 -11.90 8.98 2.60
N LEU A 146 -10.64 9.37 2.87
CA LEU A 146 -10.28 9.97 4.15
C LEU A 146 -10.51 11.49 4.12
N PRO A 147 -11.38 12.04 5.00
CA PRO A 147 -11.66 13.47 5.07
C PRO A 147 -10.43 14.31 5.46
N LEU A 148 -10.35 15.55 4.97
CA LEU A 148 -9.31 16.51 5.40
C LEU A 148 -9.34 16.81 6.91
N GLY A 149 -10.50 16.63 7.55
CA GLY A 149 -10.62 16.75 9.01
C GLY A 149 -9.69 15.85 9.83
N ILE A 150 -9.14 14.78 9.21
CA ILE A 150 -8.12 13.94 9.86
C ILE A 150 -6.82 14.72 10.05
N ALA A 151 -6.47 15.68 9.17
CA ALA A 151 -5.32 16.55 9.39
C ALA A 151 -5.48 17.38 10.67
N ALA A 152 -6.65 17.99 10.84
CA ALA A 152 -6.96 18.75 12.06
C ALA A 152 -6.95 17.85 13.31
N ALA A 153 -7.39 16.59 13.19
CA ALA A 153 -7.34 15.64 14.28
C ALA A 153 -5.89 15.30 14.72
N MET A 154 -4.95 15.22 13.77
CA MET A 154 -3.53 15.04 14.10
C MET A 154 -2.95 16.24 14.88
N GLU A 155 -3.42 17.45 14.58
CA GLU A 155 -2.97 18.68 15.19
C GLU A 155 -3.69 19.03 16.52
N ALA A 156 -4.84 18.39 16.80
CA ALA A 156 -5.59 18.65 18.04
C ALA A 156 -4.75 18.40 19.30
N ALA A 157 -4.94 19.19 20.33
CA ALA A 157 -4.21 19.08 21.58
C ALA A 157 -4.55 17.75 22.30
N SER A 158 -5.83 17.38 22.32
CA SER A 158 -6.34 16.18 22.99
C SER A 158 -7.29 15.38 22.10
N LEU A 159 -7.41 14.07 22.38
CA LEU A 159 -8.47 13.22 21.82
C LEU A 159 -9.87 13.72 22.23
N ASP A 160 -10.00 14.37 23.37
CA ASP A 160 -11.27 14.84 23.89
C ASP A 160 -11.81 16.05 23.12
N ASP A 161 -10.93 16.76 22.39
CA ASP A 161 -11.31 17.88 21.52
C ASP A 161 -11.98 17.42 20.21
N LEU A 162 -11.98 16.11 19.94
CA LEU A 162 -12.47 15.53 18.68
C LEU A 162 -13.87 14.93 18.89
N ALA A 163 -14.86 15.44 18.17
CA ALA A 163 -16.23 14.91 18.20
C ALA A 163 -16.46 13.78 17.16
N ASP A 164 -15.77 13.84 16.02
CA ASP A 164 -15.94 12.90 14.91
C ASP A 164 -15.29 11.54 15.22
N PRO A 165 -16.03 10.41 15.12
CA PRO A 165 -15.51 9.09 15.46
C PRO A 165 -14.32 8.65 14.58
N MET A 166 -14.31 8.99 13.30
CA MET A 166 -13.23 8.65 12.38
C MET A 166 -11.95 9.45 12.73
N GLN A 167 -12.08 10.73 13.05
CA GLN A 167 -10.99 11.56 13.52
C GLN A 167 -10.38 11.02 14.81
N ARG A 168 -11.23 10.66 15.78
CA ARG A 168 -10.79 10.04 17.05
C ARG A 168 -10.04 8.73 16.81
N MET A 169 -10.57 7.87 15.94
CA MET A 169 -9.96 6.58 15.60
C MET A 169 -8.55 6.77 15.00
N PHE A 170 -8.39 7.61 13.98
CA PHE A 170 -7.09 7.85 13.36
C PHE A 170 -6.10 8.52 14.30
N ARG A 171 -6.57 9.48 15.13
CA ARG A 171 -5.72 10.11 16.12
C ARG A 171 -5.27 9.13 17.20
N ALA A 172 -6.16 8.30 17.75
CA ALA A 172 -5.82 7.28 18.72
C ALA A 172 -4.83 6.25 18.13
N PHE A 173 -5.01 5.88 16.87
CA PHE A 173 -4.10 4.99 16.16
C PHE A 173 -2.71 5.62 15.99
N ALA A 174 -2.62 6.89 15.61
CA ALA A 174 -1.36 7.62 15.50
C ALA A 174 -0.63 7.73 16.86
N ASP A 175 -1.36 8.01 17.94
CA ASP A 175 -0.81 8.08 19.29
C ASP A 175 -0.32 6.69 19.76
N GLN A 176 -1.10 5.62 19.52
CA GLN A 176 -0.71 4.25 19.86
C GLN A 176 0.53 3.77 19.12
N THR A 177 0.66 4.14 17.85
CA THR A 177 1.81 3.79 17.01
C THR A 177 3.00 4.73 17.20
N LYS A 178 2.87 5.75 18.04
CA LYS A 178 3.88 6.80 18.27
C LYS A 178 4.31 7.48 16.97
N SER A 179 3.38 7.64 16.03
CA SER A 179 3.61 8.32 14.77
C SER A 179 3.84 9.82 14.98
N ASP A 180 4.65 10.44 14.13
CA ASP A 180 4.79 11.89 14.07
C ASP A 180 3.53 12.52 13.49
N ARG A 181 2.72 13.13 14.35
CA ARG A 181 1.41 13.67 13.98
C ARG A 181 1.50 14.87 13.04
N ALA A 182 2.55 15.67 13.15
CA ALA A 182 2.75 16.80 12.24
C ALA A 182 3.07 16.30 10.82
N ALA A 183 3.93 15.29 10.70
CA ALA A 183 4.18 14.63 9.42
C ALA A 183 2.92 13.96 8.85
N LEU A 184 2.09 13.33 9.69
CA LEU A 184 0.81 12.76 9.25
C LEU A 184 -0.19 13.83 8.79
N ALA A 185 -0.25 14.98 9.46
CA ALA A 185 -1.10 16.10 9.05
C ALA A 185 -0.67 16.66 7.67
N ALA A 186 0.63 16.82 7.44
CA ALA A 186 1.17 17.18 6.13
C ALA A 186 0.84 16.11 5.07
N CYS A 187 1.03 14.83 5.40
CA CYS A 187 0.75 13.73 4.50
C CYS A 187 -0.71 13.68 4.04
N ILE A 188 -1.69 13.80 4.94
CA ILE A 188 -3.11 13.74 4.57
C ILE A 188 -3.53 14.94 3.71
N ARG A 189 -2.86 16.08 3.84
CA ARG A 189 -3.08 17.24 2.98
C ARG A 189 -2.46 17.05 1.60
N GLY A 190 -1.28 16.45 1.53
CA GLY A 190 -0.48 16.31 0.32
C GLY A 190 -0.87 15.11 -0.56
N SER A 191 -1.35 14.00 0.00
CA SER A 191 -1.59 12.73 -0.69
C SER A 191 -3.03 12.57 -1.21
N ARG A 192 -3.57 13.59 -1.86
CA ARG A 192 -5.00 13.63 -2.27
C ARG A 192 -5.24 13.53 -3.79
N GLN A 193 -4.22 13.19 -4.56
CA GLN A 193 -4.36 13.06 -6.00
C GLN A 193 -5.20 11.84 -6.36
N THR A 194 -6.05 12.00 -7.35
CA THR A 194 -6.83 10.95 -8.00
C THR A 194 -6.27 10.65 -9.39
N LEU A 195 -6.61 9.50 -9.94
CA LEU A 195 -6.42 9.20 -11.35
C LEU A 195 -7.75 9.39 -12.08
N SER A 196 -7.71 9.86 -13.31
CA SER A 196 -8.87 9.80 -14.20
C SER A 196 -9.14 8.36 -14.65
N GLU A 197 -10.36 8.06 -15.10
CA GLU A 197 -10.70 6.74 -15.67
C GLU A 197 -9.79 6.40 -16.87
N ALA A 198 -9.43 7.40 -17.67
CA ALA A 198 -8.52 7.23 -18.80
C ALA A 198 -7.09 6.85 -18.35
N GLU A 199 -6.60 7.38 -17.23
CA GLU A 199 -5.31 7.01 -16.66
C GLU A 199 -5.34 5.60 -16.07
N VAL A 200 -6.41 5.22 -15.36
CA VAL A 200 -6.61 3.85 -14.86
C VAL A 200 -6.62 2.85 -16.01
N ALA A 201 -7.32 3.14 -17.12
CA ALA A 201 -7.38 2.28 -18.29
C ALA A 201 -6.01 2.06 -18.98
N ARG A 202 -5.04 2.95 -18.76
CA ARG A 202 -3.65 2.79 -19.27
C ARG A 202 -2.81 1.83 -18.45
N ILE A 203 -3.23 1.46 -17.24
CA ILE A 203 -2.53 0.47 -16.42
C ILE A 203 -2.82 -0.91 -16.99
N ALA A 204 -1.85 -1.48 -17.73
CA ALA A 204 -2.02 -2.69 -18.53
C ALA A 204 -1.72 -3.99 -17.76
N CYS A 205 -1.05 -3.92 -16.60
CA CYS A 205 -0.73 -5.13 -15.84
C CYS A 205 -2.00 -5.74 -15.21
N PRO A 206 -2.04 -7.09 -15.00
CA PRO A 206 -3.11 -7.71 -14.23
C PRO A 206 -3.28 -7.03 -12.88
N THR A 207 -4.53 -6.68 -12.54
CA THR A 207 -4.84 -5.89 -11.34
C THR A 207 -5.92 -6.57 -10.51
N LEU A 208 -5.66 -6.77 -9.21
CA LEU A 208 -6.63 -7.22 -8.21
C LEU A 208 -7.05 -6.06 -7.33
N VAL A 209 -8.35 -5.78 -7.25
CA VAL A 209 -8.94 -4.79 -6.34
C VAL A 209 -9.66 -5.52 -5.21
N ALA A 210 -9.16 -5.43 -3.97
CA ALA A 210 -9.67 -6.18 -2.83
C ALA A 210 -10.16 -5.25 -1.72
N VAL A 211 -11.46 -5.30 -1.39
CA VAL A 211 -12.08 -4.38 -0.43
C VAL A 211 -13.01 -5.15 0.52
N GLY A 212 -13.02 -4.74 1.79
CA GLY A 212 -13.95 -5.26 2.78
C GLY A 212 -15.39 -4.85 2.48
N THR A 213 -16.36 -5.77 2.61
CA THR A 213 -17.77 -5.46 2.32
C THR A 213 -18.43 -4.48 3.30
N ARG A 214 -17.70 -4.07 4.35
CA ARG A 214 -18.08 -3.02 5.31
C ARG A 214 -17.08 -1.85 5.31
N ASP A 215 -16.25 -1.75 4.28
CA ASP A 215 -15.27 -0.67 4.15
C ASP A 215 -15.97 0.59 3.59
N GLU A 216 -16.10 1.62 4.43
CA GLU A 216 -16.72 2.90 4.07
C GLU A 216 -15.73 3.91 3.47
N VAL A 217 -14.42 3.55 3.42
CA VAL A 217 -13.33 4.44 3.00
C VAL A 217 -12.90 4.19 1.55
N ALA A 218 -13.01 2.93 1.09
CA ALA A 218 -12.41 2.51 -0.18
C ALA A 218 -13.21 2.90 -1.43
N GLY A 219 -14.54 2.95 -1.34
CA GLY A 219 -15.41 2.98 -2.50
C GLY A 219 -15.58 1.60 -3.15
N ASP A 220 -16.33 1.52 -4.23
CA ASP A 220 -16.73 0.26 -4.90
C ASP A 220 -15.54 -0.43 -5.60
N PRO A 221 -15.14 -1.66 -5.21
CA PRO A 221 -14.06 -2.40 -5.84
C PRO A 221 -14.41 -2.90 -7.25
N HIS A 222 -15.66 -3.30 -7.50
CA HIS A 222 -16.08 -3.83 -8.78
C HIS A 222 -16.07 -2.74 -9.86
N ARG A 223 -16.53 -1.54 -9.48
CA ARG A 223 -16.49 -0.37 -10.37
C ARG A 223 -15.03 -0.02 -10.74
N LEU A 224 -14.11 -0.01 -9.76
CA LEU A 224 -12.71 0.25 -10.06
C LEU A 224 -12.10 -0.86 -10.91
N ALA A 225 -12.32 -2.13 -10.56
CA ALA A 225 -11.77 -3.27 -11.30
C ALA A 225 -12.20 -3.26 -12.78
N ALA A 226 -13.44 -2.85 -13.08
CA ALA A 226 -13.94 -2.75 -14.43
C ALA A 226 -13.26 -1.68 -15.30
N MET A 227 -12.53 -0.72 -14.70
CA MET A 227 -11.78 0.31 -15.43
C MET A 227 -10.42 -0.20 -15.94
N PHE A 228 -9.86 -1.27 -15.33
CA PHE A 228 -8.61 -1.87 -15.78
C PHE A 228 -8.85 -2.85 -16.93
N ALA A 229 -7.90 -2.91 -17.89
CA ALA A 229 -7.98 -3.89 -18.99
C ALA A 229 -7.98 -5.35 -18.48
N HIS A 230 -7.30 -5.62 -17.37
CA HIS A 230 -7.18 -6.94 -16.75
C HIS A 230 -7.46 -6.83 -15.24
N GLY A 231 -8.61 -6.24 -14.87
CA GLY A 231 -9.03 -6.03 -13.50
C GLY A 231 -9.90 -7.17 -12.97
N GLU A 232 -9.64 -7.57 -11.73
CA GLU A 232 -10.46 -8.52 -10.96
C GLU A 232 -10.82 -7.89 -9.62
N ALA A 233 -12.06 -8.05 -9.15
CA ALA A 233 -12.49 -7.60 -7.85
C ALA A 233 -12.56 -8.77 -6.86
N LEU A 234 -12.20 -8.50 -5.59
CA LEU A 234 -12.32 -9.43 -4.48
C LEU A 234 -13.03 -8.77 -3.31
N ASP A 235 -14.21 -9.27 -2.98
CA ASP A 235 -14.91 -8.90 -1.76
C ASP A 235 -14.34 -9.65 -0.56
N ILE A 236 -14.05 -8.93 0.55
CA ILE A 236 -13.62 -9.51 1.81
C ILE A 236 -14.82 -9.46 2.79
N PRO A 237 -15.55 -10.58 2.97
CA PRO A 237 -16.86 -10.56 3.63
C PRO A 237 -16.80 -10.08 5.09
N GLY A 238 -17.67 -9.15 5.45
CA GLY A 238 -17.87 -8.68 6.82
C GLY A 238 -16.72 -7.86 7.42
N ARG A 239 -15.74 -7.45 6.59
CA ARG A 239 -14.58 -6.67 7.04
C ARG A 239 -14.73 -5.19 6.73
N ASP A 240 -14.34 -4.38 7.70
CA ASP A 240 -14.12 -2.94 7.52
C ASP A 240 -12.70 -2.66 7.00
N HIS A 241 -12.38 -1.38 6.85
CA HIS A 241 -11.10 -0.90 6.33
C HIS A 241 -9.86 -1.43 7.08
N ASN A 242 -9.95 -1.55 8.41
CA ASN A 242 -8.82 -1.95 9.25
C ASN A 242 -8.68 -3.47 9.35
N LEU A 243 -9.81 -4.18 9.47
CA LEU A 243 -9.83 -5.64 9.68
C LEU A 243 -9.57 -6.42 8.38
N ALA A 244 -9.83 -5.81 7.22
CA ALA A 244 -9.64 -6.46 5.93
C ALA A 244 -8.16 -6.79 5.64
N VAL A 245 -7.23 -5.94 6.09
CA VAL A 245 -5.80 -6.10 5.76
C VAL A 245 -5.20 -7.44 6.20
N GLY A 246 -5.64 -7.98 7.33
CA GLY A 246 -5.14 -9.25 7.87
C GLY A 246 -6.00 -10.47 7.55
N ASP A 247 -7.12 -10.30 6.82
CA ASP A 247 -8.11 -11.35 6.62
C ASP A 247 -7.59 -12.52 5.78
N LYS A 248 -8.06 -13.73 6.13
CA LYS A 248 -7.68 -14.97 5.43
C LYS A 248 -8.19 -15.02 3.99
N VAL A 249 -9.38 -14.46 3.71
CA VAL A 249 -9.94 -14.41 2.35
C VAL A 249 -9.08 -13.52 1.48
N TYR A 250 -8.66 -12.36 2.00
CA TYR A 250 -7.74 -11.48 1.29
C TYR A 250 -6.42 -12.17 0.96
N LYS A 251 -5.80 -12.84 1.93
CA LYS A 251 -4.55 -13.59 1.71
C LYS A 251 -4.69 -14.69 0.67
N ALA A 252 -5.73 -15.50 0.77
CA ALA A 252 -6.00 -16.57 -0.18
C ALA A 252 -6.24 -16.03 -1.59
N GLY A 253 -7.01 -14.94 -1.73
CA GLY A 253 -7.30 -14.29 -3.01
C GLY A 253 -6.04 -13.74 -3.67
N VAL A 254 -5.19 -13.04 -2.91
CA VAL A 254 -3.90 -12.51 -3.42
C VAL A 254 -2.98 -13.65 -3.87
N LEU A 255 -2.83 -14.71 -3.08
CA LEU A 255 -1.99 -15.84 -3.46
C LEU A 255 -2.49 -16.53 -4.75
N ALA A 256 -3.81 -16.71 -4.90
CA ALA A 256 -4.42 -17.27 -6.10
C ALA A 256 -4.20 -16.36 -7.32
N PHE A 257 -4.39 -15.06 -7.17
CA PHE A 257 -4.14 -14.06 -8.21
C PHE A 257 -2.67 -14.07 -8.68
N LEU A 258 -1.73 -14.05 -7.75
CA LEU A 258 -0.30 -14.08 -8.05
C LEU A 258 0.12 -15.40 -8.74
N ALA A 259 -0.46 -16.52 -8.34
CA ALA A 259 -0.20 -17.83 -8.98
C ALA A 259 -0.73 -17.87 -10.42
N LYS A 260 -1.93 -17.34 -10.68
CA LYS A 260 -2.52 -17.23 -12.02
C LYS A 260 -1.64 -16.39 -12.96
N ALA A 261 -1.16 -15.24 -12.47
CA ALA A 261 -0.29 -14.37 -13.24
C ALA A 261 1.09 -14.99 -13.53
N GLY A 262 1.64 -15.80 -12.60
CA GLY A 262 2.89 -16.56 -12.81
C GLY A 262 2.77 -17.67 -13.83
N GLY A 263 1.62 -18.37 -13.87
CA GLY A 263 1.36 -19.47 -14.82
C GLY A 263 1.20 -19.00 -16.27
N ALA A 264 0.74 -17.76 -16.49
CA ALA A 264 0.60 -17.19 -17.83
C ALA A 264 1.94 -16.86 -18.51
N ALA A 265 3.00 -16.66 -17.71
CA ALA A 265 4.34 -16.32 -18.23
C ALA A 265 5.14 -17.54 -18.72
N THR A 266 4.70 -18.77 -18.43
CA THR A 266 5.40 -20.01 -18.76
C THR A 266 4.81 -20.77 -19.97
N ALA A 267 3.77 -20.24 -20.63
CA ALA A 267 3.27 -20.81 -21.88
C ALA A 267 4.19 -20.40 -23.03
N PRO A 268 4.93 -21.32 -23.70
CA PRO A 268 5.74 -20.98 -24.85
C PRO A 268 4.81 -20.57 -26.01
N SER A 269 5.17 -19.47 -26.64
CA SER A 269 4.58 -18.98 -27.89
C SER A 269 4.90 -19.91 -29.07
#